data_5d3e2f28199df07dd9be59f9562268e2
#
_entry.id   5d3e2f28199df07dd9be59f9562268e2
#
_cell.length_a   1.000
_cell.length_b   1.000
_cell.length_c   1.000
_cell.angle_alpha   90.00
_cell.angle_beta   90.00
_cell.angle_gamma   90.00
#
_symmetry.space_group_name_H-M   'P 1'
#
loop_
_entity.id
_entity.type
_entity.pdbx_description
1 polymer ?
#
loop_
_entity_poly.entity_id
_entity_poly.type
_entity_poly.pdbx_seq_one_letter_code
_entity_poly.pdbx_strand_id
1 'polypeptide(L)'
;ASLSMSVVASSATVVVAANMKPAMEEIYQQYKSATGQEFRIIYGASGNLTRQIQQGAPFNLFVSADENFPLALSKEGFTVDEGKVYAIGRLAMIANKGKGIKLSLKDDDLRKIITSANKIALAKPDVAPYGKAAVEFLTKMGLINLAKDKFAYGENISSATNFVVVGAAPIGFTAYSLAISKEVARDADHLLIPENLHEPIRQRMVLIKNPPQSVVDFYNYLQSPQAKAIIKAHGYAVP
;
A
#
# COMPACT_ATOMS: atom_id res chain seq x y z
N ALA A 1 -22.85 23.15 -41.73
CA ALA A 1 -21.66 22.61 -41.14
C ALA A 1 -21.95 22.32 -39.66
N SER A 2 -22.26 21.07 -39.33
CA SER A 2 -22.45 20.62 -37.95
C SER A 2 -21.05 20.39 -37.30
N LEU A 3 -20.72 21.20 -36.30
CA LEU A 3 -19.55 20.94 -35.44
C LEU A 3 -19.92 19.74 -34.57
N SER A 4 -19.29 18.61 -34.86
CA SER A 4 -19.25 17.47 -33.95
C SER A 4 -18.32 17.85 -32.81
N MET A 5 -18.87 18.25 -31.67
CA MET A 5 -18.12 18.33 -30.42
C MET A 5 -17.78 16.91 -30.04
N SER A 6 -16.50 16.52 -30.23
CA SER A 6 -15.96 15.30 -29.61
C SER A 6 -15.97 15.51 -28.10
N VAL A 7 -16.95 14.91 -27.44
CA VAL A 7 -16.91 14.77 -25.98
C VAL A 7 -15.73 13.85 -25.69
N VAL A 8 -14.62 14.43 -25.25
CA VAL A 8 -13.52 13.64 -24.68
C VAL A 8 -14.10 13.03 -23.43
N ALA A 9 -14.41 11.74 -23.48
CA ALA A 9 -14.81 11.00 -22.29
C ALA A 9 -13.68 11.13 -21.27
N SER A 10 -13.98 11.62 -20.07
CA SER A 10 -13.01 11.67 -19.00
C SER A 10 -12.57 10.24 -18.72
N SER A 11 -11.25 9.98 -18.74
CA SER A 11 -10.71 8.65 -18.48
C SER A 11 -11.08 8.22 -17.05
N ALA A 12 -11.51 6.96 -16.90
CA ALA A 12 -11.83 6.36 -15.63
C ALA A 12 -10.62 6.41 -14.68
N THR A 13 -10.87 6.60 -13.39
CA THR A 13 -9.83 6.73 -12.38
C THR A 13 -9.90 5.58 -11.37
N VAL A 14 -8.78 4.90 -11.22
CA VAL A 14 -8.54 3.85 -10.23
C VAL A 14 -7.61 4.41 -9.17
N VAL A 15 -8.01 4.33 -7.90
CA VAL A 15 -7.17 4.80 -6.79
C VAL A 15 -6.68 3.63 -5.98
N VAL A 16 -5.40 3.64 -5.67
CA VAL A 16 -4.66 2.46 -5.20
C VAL A 16 -3.75 2.83 -4.04
N ALA A 17 -3.79 2.03 -2.98
CA ALA A 17 -2.84 2.17 -1.89
C ALA A 17 -1.40 2.05 -2.38
N ALA A 18 -0.54 2.94 -1.90
CA ALA A 18 0.82 3.12 -2.42
C ALA A 18 1.69 1.85 -2.37
N ASN A 19 1.44 0.93 -1.40
CA ASN A 19 2.17 -0.33 -1.33
C ASN A 19 1.97 -1.21 -2.58
N MET A 20 0.86 -1.04 -3.27
CA MET A 20 0.52 -1.83 -4.46
C MET A 20 1.20 -1.33 -5.75
N LYS A 21 1.89 -0.21 -5.70
CA LYS A 21 2.42 0.41 -6.92
C LYS A 21 3.22 -0.54 -7.81
N PRO A 22 4.22 -1.28 -7.32
CA PRO A 22 4.97 -2.20 -8.17
C PRO A 22 4.11 -3.28 -8.82
N ALA A 23 3.24 -3.93 -8.05
CA ALA A 23 2.35 -4.98 -8.56
C ALA A 23 1.29 -4.42 -9.53
N MET A 24 0.68 -3.29 -9.15
CA MET A 24 -0.37 -2.66 -9.95
C MET A 24 0.15 -2.16 -11.30
N GLU A 25 1.34 -1.58 -11.34
CA GLU A 25 1.95 -1.14 -12.60
C GLU A 25 2.17 -2.32 -13.55
N GLU A 26 2.65 -3.46 -13.06
CA GLU A 26 2.83 -4.66 -13.88
C GLU A 26 1.49 -5.21 -14.36
N ILE A 27 0.50 -5.32 -13.48
CA ILE A 27 -0.85 -5.78 -13.83
C ILE A 27 -1.46 -4.86 -14.89
N TYR A 28 -1.39 -3.54 -14.68
CA TYR A 28 -1.98 -2.58 -15.59
C TYR A 28 -1.31 -2.61 -16.97
N GLN A 29 0.01 -2.72 -17.05
CA GLN A 29 0.71 -2.84 -18.33
C GLN A 29 0.27 -4.07 -19.11
N GLN A 30 0.13 -5.22 -18.46
CA GLN A 30 -0.37 -6.43 -19.11
C GLN A 30 -1.82 -6.27 -19.57
N TYR A 31 -2.67 -5.70 -18.73
CA TYR A 31 -4.08 -5.46 -19.07
C TYR A 31 -4.23 -4.48 -20.24
N LYS A 32 -3.49 -3.38 -20.21
CA LYS A 32 -3.47 -2.38 -21.29
C LYS A 32 -3.00 -3.00 -22.61
N SER A 33 -1.95 -3.79 -22.57
CA SER A 33 -1.44 -4.48 -23.79
C SER A 33 -2.45 -5.47 -24.36
N ALA A 34 -3.20 -6.17 -23.50
CA ALA A 34 -4.17 -7.18 -23.93
C ALA A 34 -5.50 -6.56 -24.41
N THR A 35 -5.94 -5.44 -23.86
CA THR A 35 -7.29 -4.88 -24.09
C THR A 35 -7.31 -3.51 -24.75
N GLY A 36 -6.19 -2.78 -24.73
CA GLY A 36 -6.15 -1.37 -25.18
C GLY A 36 -6.83 -0.39 -24.21
N GLN A 37 -7.35 -0.86 -23.08
CA GLN A 37 -8.01 -0.01 -22.09
C GLN A 37 -6.99 0.78 -21.29
N GLU A 38 -7.29 2.07 -21.10
CA GLU A 38 -6.45 2.97 -20.32
C GLU A 38 -7.23 3.58 -19.16
N PHE A 39 -6.59 3.67 -17.99
CA PHE A 39 -7.12 4.31 -16.80
C PHE A 39 -6.12 5.30 -16.25
N ARG A 40 -6.64 6.31 -15.57
CA ARG A 40 -5.83 7.11 -14.67
C ARG A 40 -5.68 6.33 -13.36
N ILE A 41 -4.44 6.07 -12.94
CA ILE A 41 -4.16 5.40 -11.66
C ILE A 41 -3.50 6.41 -10.73
N ILE A 42 -4.10 6.59 -9.54
CA ILE A 42 -3.61 7.49 -8.50
C ILE A 42 -3.22 6.62 -7.29
N TYR A 43 -2.00 6.82 -6.81
CA TYR A 43 -1.51 6.15 -5.61
C TYR A 43 -1.54 7.09 -4.40
N GLY A 44 -1.86 6.55 -3.23
CA GLY A 44 -1.90 7.33 -2.00
C GLY A 44 -2.09 6.47 -0.76
N ALA A 45 -2.23 7.10 0.38
CA ALA A 45 -2.60 6.41 1.62
C ALA A 45 -4.10 6.06 1.59
N SER A 46 -4.45 4.86 2.02
CA SER A 46 -5.82 4.34 1.97
C SER A 46 -6.83 5.28 2.64
N GLY A 47 -6.51 5.83 3.80
CA GLY A 47 -7.40 6.75 4.52
C GLY A 47 -7.59 8.08 3.82
N ASN A 48 -6.55 8.61 3.16
CA ASN A 48 -6.66 9.84 2.37
C ASN A 48 -7.53 9.64 1.13
N LEU A 49 -7.34 8.50 0.43
CA LEU A 49 -8.19 8.14 -0.71
C LEU A 49 -9.65 7.96 -0.29
N THR A 50 -9.89 7.35 0.86
CA THR A 50 -11.23 7.21 1.44
C THR A 50 -11.89 8.57 1.65
N ARG A 51 -11.18 9.53 2.25
CA ARG A 51 -11.72 10.89 2.46
C ARG A 51 -12.05 11.58 1.13
N GLN A 52 -11.22 11.42 0.13
CA GLN A 52 -11.49 12.00 -1.21
C GLN A 52 -12.76 11.40 -1.82
N ILE A 53 -12.99 10.09 -1.68
CA ILE A 53 -14.22 9.43 -2.12
C ILE A 53 -15.43 9.99 -1.37
N GLN A 54 -15.34 10.14 -0.06
CA GLN A 54 -16.40 10.71 0.79
C GLN A 54 -16.73 12.16 0.41
N GLN A 55 -15.75 12.91 -0.08
CA GLN A 55 -15.91 14.29 -0.55
C GLN A 55 -16.37 14.39 -2.00
N GLY A 56 -16.67 13.26 -2.65
CA GLY A 56 -17.24 13.24 -4.00
C GLY A 56 -16.22 13.23 -5.13
N ALA A 57 -14.96 12.92 -4.87
CA ALA A 57 -13.98 12.76 -5.94
C ALA A 57 -14.46 11.71 -6.96
N PRO A 58 -14.30 11.95 -8.27
CA PRO A 58 -14.83 11.08 -9.31
C PRO A 58 -13.96 9.84 -9.55
N PHE A 59 -13.80 9.03 -8.51
CA PHE A 59 -13.05 7.78 -8.54
C PHE A 59 -13.99 6.60 -8.81
N ASN A 60 -13.50 5.57 -9.48
CA ASN A 60 -14.34 4.46 -9.96
C ASN A 60 -14.01 3.12 -9.30
N LEU A 61 -12.77 2.91 -8.87
CA LEU A 61 -12.31 1.71 -8.18
C LEU A 61 -11.32 2.13 -7.10
N PHE A 62 -11.50 1.58 -5.90
CA PHE A 62 -10.59 1.78 -4.78
C PHE A 62 -9.93 0.46 -4.38
N VAL A 63 -8.60 0.41 -4.45
CA VAL A 63 -7.78 -0.74 -4.08
C VAL A 63 -7.03 -0.38 -2.80
N SER A 64 -7.62 -0.74 -1.65
CA SER A 64 -7.13 -0.35 -0.32
C SER A 64 -6.07 -1.31 0.22
N ALA A 65 -5.29 -0.84 1.17
CA ALA A 65 -4.34 -1.67 1.93
C ALA A 65 -4.95 -2.28 3.21
N ASP A 66 -6.26 -2.09 3.43
CA ASP A 66 -7.00 -2.71 4.54
C ASP A 66 -8.41 -3.08 4.13
N GLU A 67 -9.19 -3.60 5.08
CA GLU A 67 -10.63 -3.83 4.89
C GLU A 67 -11.49 -2.71 5.46
N ASN A 68 -11.03 -2.02 6.50
CA ASN A 68 -11.87 -1.08 7.26
C ASN A 68 -12.32 0.11 6.42
N PHE A 69 -11.42 0.70 5.63
CA PHE A 69 -11.78 1.82 4.78
C PHE A 69 -12.79 1.45 3.69
N PRO A 70 -12.58 0.37 2.89
CA PRO A 70 -13.58 -0.04 1.92
C PRO A 70 -14.93 -0.42 2.53
N LEU A 71 -14.92 -1.13 3.66
CA LEU A 71 -16.17 -1.53 4.32
C LEU A 71 -16.93 -0.34 4.90
N ALA A 72 -16.22 0.67 5.41
CA ALA A 72 -16.85 1.92 5.86
C ALA A 72 -17.51 2.66 4.69
N LEU A 73 -16.84 2.74 3.54
CA LEU A 73 -17.42 3.34 2.33
C LEU A 73 -18.67 2.58 1.86
N SER A 74 -18.64 1.25 1.92
CA SER A 74 -19.79 0.41 1.59
C SER A 74 -20.98 0.70 2.51
N LYS A 75 -20.73 0.75 3.81
CA LYS A 75 -21.75 1.07 4.82
C LYS A 75 -22.35 2.45 4.62
N GLU A 76 -21.55 3.40 4.19
CA GLU A 76 -21.96 4.78 3.92
C GLU A 76 -22.67 4.95 2.57
N GLY A 77 -22.71 3.90 1.75
CA GLY A 77 -23.41 3.89 0.46
C GLY A 77 -22.61 4.39 -0.73
N PHE A 78 -21.30 4.50 -0.65
CA PHE A 78 -20.43 4.97 -1.75
C PHE A 78 -20.05 3.89 -2.75
N THR A 79 -20.26 2.62 -2.43
CA THR A 79 -19.78 1.49 -3.25
C THR A 79 -20.92 0.66 -3.81
N VAL A 80 -20.64 -0.14 -4.83
CA VAL A 80 -21.58 -1.08 -5.43
C VAL A 80 -21.95 -2.17 -4.42
N ASP A 81 -20.95 -2.72 -3.74
CA ASP A 81 -21.08 -3.77 -2.71
C ASP A 81 -19.88 -3.68 -1.74
N GLU A 82 -19.64 -4.73 -0.98
CA GLU A 82 -18.50 -4.80 -0.03
C GLU A 82 -17.17 -5.14 -0.71
N GLY A 83 -17.16 -5.42 -1.99
CA GLY A 83 -15.97 -5.76 -2.75
C GLY A 83 -15.35 -7.11 -2.40
N LYS A 84 -14.05 -7.24 -2.62
CA LYS A 84 -13.29 -8.48 -2.45
C LYS A 84 -11.94 -8.22 -1.78
N VAL A 85 -11.51 -9.14 -0.91
CA VAL A 85 -10.12 -9.21 -0.46
C VAL A 85 -9.30 -9.75 -1.62
N TYR A 86 -8.31 -8.98 -2.05
CA TYR A 86 -7.48 -9.32 -3.21
C TYR A 86 -6.05 -9.74 -2.82
N ALA A 87 -5.59 -9.36 -1.62
CA ALA A 87 -4.24 -9.66 -1.16
C ALA A 87 -4.17 -9.62 0.37
N ILE A 88 -3.20 -10.36 0.91
CA ILE A 88 -2.81 -10.25 2.31
C ILE A 88 -1.36 -9.78 2.33
N GLY A 89 -1.13 -8.59 2.90
CA GLY A 89 0.17 -7.96 2.93
C GLY A 89 1.05 -8.45 4.07
N ARG A 90 2.34 -8.15 3.97
CA ARG A 90 3.35 -8.47 4.96
C ARG A 90 4.12 -7.21 5.32
N LEU A 91 4.40 -7.04 6.60
CA LEU A 91 5.22 -5.95 7.12
C LEU A 91 6.70 -6.33 7.07
N ALA A 92 7.54 -5.38 6.69
CA ALA A 92 8.99 -5.53 6.75
C ALA A 92 9.64 -4.36 7.49
N MET A 93 10.70 -4.63 8.22
CA MET A 93 11.62 -3.63 8.73
C MET A 93 12.72 -3.39 7.69
N ILE A 94 13.13 -2.16 7.47
CA ILE A 94 14.18 -1.80 6.53
C ILE A 94 15.25 -0.95 7.19
N ALA A 95 16.47 -1.05 6.66
CA ALA A 95 17.63 -0.25 7.08
C ALA A 95 18.38 0.23 5.85
N ASN A 96 18.82 1.49 5.84
CA ASN A 96 19.66 2.02 4.78
C ASN A 96 21.01 1.30 4.78
N LYS A 97 21.43 0.77 3.64
CA LYS A 97 22.68 -0.01 3.50
C LYS A 97 23.92 0.78 3.91
N GLY A 98 23.93 2.09 3.71
CA GLY A 98 25.06 2.96 4.05
C GLY A 98 25.22 3.23 5.54
N LYS A 99 24.28 2.79 6.38
CA LYS A 99 24.33 3.02 7.84
C LYS A 99 24.95 1.87 8.62
N GLY A 100 25.27 0.75 7.98
CA GLY A 100 25.93 -0.37 8.62
C GLY A 100 25.09 -1.11 9.67
N ILE A 101 23.76 -1.05 9.58
CA ILE A 101 22.85 -1.66 10.55
C ILE A 101 22.54 -3.09 10.12
N LYS A 102 22.82 -4.05 11.01
CA LYS A 102 22.42 -5.44 10.82
C LYS A 102 21.07 -5.67 11.48
N LEU A 103 20.02 -5.83 10.67
CA LEU A 103 18.67 -6.09 11.17
C LEU A 103 18.60 -7.46 11.85
N SER A 104 17.87 -7.52 12.98
CA SER A 104 17.67 -8.74 13.76
C SER A 104 16.36 -8.63 14.54
N LEU A 105 15.65 -9.76 14.69
CA LEU A 105 14.45 -9.86 15.53
C LEU A 105 14.76 -10.39 16.94
N LYS A 106 15.99 -10.72 17.25
CA LYS A 106 16.35 -11.09 18.62
C LYS A 106 16.10 -9.90 19.54
N ASP A 107 15.47 -10.14 20.69
CA ASP A 107 15.01 -9.08 21.60
C ASP A 107 16.09 -8.04 21.92
N ASP A 108 17.28 -8.47 22.31
CA ASP A 108 18.36 -7.56 22.67
C ASP A 108 18.89 -6.78 21.47
N ASP A 109 19.01 -7.43 20.32
CA ASP A 109 19.45 -6.80 19.08
C ASP A 109 18.43 -5.76 18.59
N LEU A 110 17.16 -6.13 18.57
CA LEU A 110 16.09 -5.26 18.13
C LEU A 110 15.97 -4.01 19.03
N ARG A 111 16.03 -4.22 20.35
CA ARG A 111 16.04 -3.11 21.32
C ARG A 111 17.20 -2.16 21.06
N LYS A 112 18.39 -2.69 20.82
CA LYS A 112 19.58 -1.89 20.51
C LYS A 112 19.42 -1.10 19.22
N ILE A 113 18.86 -1.71 18.16
CA ILE A 113 18.58 -1.06 16.89
C ILE A 113 17.61 0.11 17.09
N ILE A 114 16.51 -0.10 17.78
CA ILE A 114 15.50 0.93 18.07
C ILE A 114 16.10 2.06 18.94
N THR A 115 16.84 1.70 19.99
CA THR A 115 17.45 2.67 20.90
C THR A 115 18.50 3.54 20.20
N SER A 116 19.30 2.94 19.32
CA SER A 116 20.41 3.62 18.63
C SER A 116 19.94 4.49 17.46
N ALA A 117 18.79 4.20 16.88
CA ALA A 117 18.26 4.99 15.77
C ALA A 117 17.86 6.38 16.24
N ASN A 118 18.23 7.42 15.49
CA ASN A 118 17.80 8.78 15.75
C ASN A 118 16.43 9.08 15.12
N LYS A 119 16.07 8.36 14.04
CA LYS A 119 14.77 8.45 13.35
C LYS A 119 14.31 7.07 12.92
N ILE A 120 13.01 6.86 12.96
CA ILE A 120 12.35 5.64 12.51
C ILE A 120 11.24 6.04 11.56
N ALA A 121 11.38 5.69 10.28
CA ALA A 121 10.40 6.04 9.26
C ALA A 121 9.22 5.07 9.28
N LEU A 122 8.01 5.60 9.24
CA LEU A 122 6.78 4.84 9.00
C LEU A 122 5.73 5.75 8.38
N ALA A 123 4.75 5.17 7.71
CA ALA A 123 3.60 5.92 7.22
C ALA A 123 2.68 6.29 8.40
N LYS A 124 1.93 7.38 8.27
CA LYS A 124 0.97 7.81 9.30
C LYS A 124 -0.02 6.70 9.64
N PRO A 125 -0.05 6.20 10.88
CA PRO A 125 -0.87 5.02 11.24
C PRO A 125 -2.38 5.21 11.07
N ASP A 126 -2.88 6.45 11.20
CA ASP A 126 -4.31 6.75 11.07
C ASP A 126 -4.84 6.67 9.63
N VAL A 127 -3.97 6.79 8.63
CA VAL A 127 -4.34 6.75 7.22
C VAL A 127 -3.67 5.62 6.42
N ALA A 128 -2.63 5.01 6.97
CA ALA A 128 -1.83 4.01 6.28
C ALA A 128 -1.77 2.70 7.09
N PRO A 129 -2.37 1.61 6.58
CA PRO A 129 -2.43 0.33 7.30
C PRO A 129 -1.07 -0.27 7.65
N TYR A 130 -0.05 -0.05 6.84
CA TYR A 130 1.31 -0.53 7.16
C TYR A 130 1.96 0.28 8.29
N GLY A 131 1.64 1.56 8.43
CA GLY A 131 2.03 2.35 9.59
C GLY A 131 1.35 1.86 10.87
N LYS A 132 0.08 1.51 10.78
CA LYS A 132 -0.67 0.90 11.88
C LYS A 132 -0.05 -0.44 12.29
N ALA A 133 0.28 -1.30 11.33
CA ALA A 133 0.92 -2.59 11.59
C ALA A 133 2.30 -2.42 12.27
N ALA A 134 3.08 -1.41 11.87
CA ALA A 134 4.35 -1.10 12.50
C ALA A 134 4.19 -0.72 13.99
N VAL A 135 3.21 0.09 14.31
CA VAL A 135 2.89 0.46 15.70
C VAL A 135 2.43 -0.77 16.50
N GLU A 136 1.60 -1.62 15.92
CA GLU A 136 1.17 -2.87 16.53
C GLU A 136 2.35 -3.80 16.83
N PHE A 137 3.27 -3.94 15.88
CA PHE A 137 4.51 -4.71 16.05
C PHE A 137 5.36 -4.17 17.21
N LEU A 138 5.65 -2.89 17.19
CA LEU A 138 6.46 -2.25 18.25
C LEU A 138 5.80 -2.36 19.62
N THR A 139 4.49 -2.28 19.66
CA THR A 139 3.71 -2.45 20.90
C THR A 139 3.81 -3.88 21.44
N LYS A 140 3.64 -4.88 20.56
CA LYS A 140 3.78 -6.29 20.94
C LYS A 140 5.18 -6.63 21.42
N MET A 141 6.20 -6.01 20.83
CA MET A 141 7.60 -6.22 21.25
C MET A 141 8.00 -5.41 22.50
N GLY A 142 7.09 -4.61 23.05
CA GLY A 142 7.40 -3.75 24.19
C GLY A 142 8.34 -2.58 23.88
N LEU A 143 8.41 -2.17 22.61
CA LEU A 143 9.36 -1.17 22.11
C LEU A 143 8.72 0.17 21.72
N ILE A 144 7.38 0.28 21.79
CA ILE A 144 6.69 1.48 21.34
C ILE A 144 7.12 2.74 22.08
N ASN A 145 7.35 2.66 23.40
CA ASN A 145 7.76 3.80 24.19
C ASN A 145 9.19 4.28 23.88
N LEU A 146 10.06 3.39 23.44
CA LEU A 146 11.39 3.75 22.96
C LEU A 146 11.40 4.33 21.56
N ALA A 147 10.43 3.94 20.73
CA ALA A 147 10.36 4.28 19.31
C ALA A 147 9.56 5.54 19.01
N LYS A 148 8.46 5.78 19.70
CA LYS A 148 7.43 6.77 19.32
C LYS A 148 7.95 8.20 19.15
N ASP A 149 8.89 8.63 19.96
CA ASP A 149 9.44 9.99 19.89
C ASP A 149 10.44 10.17 18.72
N LYS A 150 10.76 9.08 18.04
CA LYS A 150 11.70 9.05 16.91
C LYS A 150 10.98 8.91 15.55
N PHE A 151 9.66 8.79 15.55
CA PHE A 151 8.90 8.55 14.32
C PHE A 151 9.03 9.72 13.35
N ALA A 152 9.43 9.40 12.13
CA ALA A 152 9.39 10.27 10.98
C ALA A 152 8.26 9.77 10.07
N TYR A 153 7.15 10.50 10.03
CA TYR A 153 5.95 10.09 9.32
C TYR A 153 6.00 10.46 7.84
N GLY A 154 5.82 9.46 6.98
CA GLY A 154 5.53 9.68 5.56
C GLY A 154 4.02 9.82 5.35
N GLU A 155 3.63 10.63 4.37
CA GLU A 155 2.22 10.81 3.96
C GLU A 155 1.55 9.49 3.55
N ASN A 156 2.34 8.60 2.95
CA ASN A 156 1.96 7.24 2.57
C ASN A 156 3.17 6.32 2.73
N ILE A 157 2.97 5.02 2.47
CA ILE A 157 4.03 4.05 2.67
C ILE A 157 5.21 4.23 1.70
N SER A 158 4.98 4.74 0.50
CA SER A 158 6.07 4.99 -0.46
C SER A 158 6.97 6.13 0.00
N SER A 159 6.42 7.23 0.52
CA SER A 159 7.21 8.34 1.05
C SER A 159 7.98 7.95 2.32
N ALA A 160 7.37 7.18 3.22
CA ALA A 160 8.06 6.67 4.40
C ALA A 160 9.24 5.77 4.02
N THR A 161 9.04 4.87 3.06
CA THR A 161 10.10 3.99 2.54
C THR A 161 11.24 4.80 1.93
N ASN A 162 10.91 5.86 1.20
CA ASN A 162 11.90 6.74 0.59
C ASN A 162 12.81 7.43 1.62
N PHE A 163 12.31 7.76 2.80
CA PHE A 163 13.16 8.33 3.86
C PHE A 163 14.33 7.41 4.21
N VAL A 164 14.11 6.10 4.22
CA VAL A 164 15.15 5.12 4.47
C VAL A 164 16.07 4.97 3.24
N VAL A 165 15.49 4.88 2.06
CA VAL A 165 16.23 4.73 0.80
C VAL A 165 17.25 5.87 0.61
N VAL A 166 16.88 7.10 0.90
CA VAL A 166 17.78 8.27 0.76
C VAL A 166 18.63 8.53 2.01
N GLY A 167 18.49 7.74 3.06
CA GLY A 167 19.28 7.86 4.30
C GLY A 167 18.81 8.97 5.24
N ALA A 168 17.65 9.58 5.02
CA ALA A 168 17.06 10.57 5.94
C ALA A 168 16.64 9.94 7.26
N ALA A 169 16.25 8.66 7.25
CA ALA A 169 16.07 7.83 8.43
C ALA A 169 16.93 6.56 8.29
N PRO A 170 17.65 6.13 9.34
CA PRO A 170 18.50 4.94 9.24
C PRO A 170 17.70 3.65 9.12
N ILE A 171 16.53 3.60 9.73
CA ILE A 171 15.62 2.45 9.74
C ILE A 171 14.17 2.92 9.54
N GLY A 172 13.33 1.97 9.21
CA GLY A 172 11.89 2.21 9.11
C GLY A 172 11.11 0.93 8.89
N PHE A 173 9.83 1.10 8.67
CA PHE A 173 8.90 0.01 8.38
C PHE A 173 8.22 0.26 7.04
N THR A 174 8.04 -0.80 6.28
CA THR A 174 7.44 -0.73 4.95
C THR A 174 6.61 -1.98 4.65
N ALA A 175 5.90 -1.96 3.54
CA ALA A 175 5.33 -3.15 2.97
C ALA A 175 6.45 -4.05 2.41
N TYR A 176 6.35 -5.35 2.66
CA TYR A 176 7.29 -6.31 2.12
C TYR A 176 7.40 -6.21 0.59
N SER A 177 6.27 -5.95 -0.07
CA SER A 177 6.22 -5.72 -1.53
C SER A 177 7.12 -4.57 -1.99
N LEU A 178 7.24 -3.51 -1.20
CA LEU A 178 8.14 -2.40 -1.50
C LEU A 178 9.60 -2.75 -1.15
N ALA A 179 9.80 -3.44 -0.03
CA ALA A 179 11.14 -3.84 0.42
C ALA A 179 11.87 -4.70 -0.62
N ILE A 180 11.17 -5.59 -1.30
CA ILE A 180 11.74 -6.47 -2.33
C ILE A 180 11.77 -5.86 -3.72
N SER A 181 11.18 -4.68 -3.92
CA SER A 181 11.29 -3.98 -5.20
C SER A 181 12.74 -3.59 -5.49
N LYS A 182 13.11 -3.56 -6.77
CA LYS A 182 14.49 -3.26 -7.19
C LYS A 182 14.98 -1.90 -6.68
N GLU A 183 14.12 -0.90 -6.72
CA GLU A 183 14.43 0.47 -6.31
C GLU A 183 14.79 0.54 -4.82
N VAL A 184 14.04 -0.16 -3.98
CA VAL A 184 14.26 -0.17 -2.53
C VAL A 184 15.41 -1.12 -2.16
N ALA A 185 15.43 -2.33 -2.71
CA ALA A 185 16.42 -3.36 -2.40
C ALA A 185 17.85 -2.95 -2.77
N ARG A 186 18.00 -2.03 -3.72
CA ARG A 186 19.30 -1.47 -4.08
C ARG A 186 19.95 -0.72 -2.91
N ASP A 187 19.16 0.03 -2.14
CA ASP A 187 19.66 0.97 -1.14
C ASP A 187 19.30 0.59 0.31
N ALA A 188 18.43 -0.37 0.52
CA ALA A 188 17.97 -0.79 1.84
C ALA A 188 17.96 -2.32 1.98
N ASP A 189 18.44 -2.79 3.12
CA ASP A 189 18.25 -4.17 3.58
C ASP A 189 16.88 -4.29 4.24
N HIS A 190 16.32 -5.49 4.25
CA HIS A 190 15.03 -5.72 4.88
C HIS A 190 15.03 -6.98 5.76
N LEU A 191 14.05 -7.01 6.66
CA LEU A 191 13.75 -8.13 7.53
C LEU A 191 12.23 -8.30 7.57
N LEU A 192 11.74 -9.47 7.14
CA LEU A 192 10.32 -9.78 7.16
C LEU A 192 9.83 -9.95 8.60
N ILE A 193 8.79 -9.21 8.97
CA ILE A 193 8.18 -9.32 10.30
C ILE A 193 7.24 -10.53 10.33
N PRO A 194 7.31 -11.39 11.37
CA PRO A 194 6.38 -12.51 11.52
C PRO A 194 4.92 -12.05 11.58
N GLU A 195 4.05 -12.78 10.93
CA GLU A 195 2.61 -12.43 10.78
C GLU A 195 1.87 -12.29 12.11
N ASN A 196 2.30 -13.06 13.12
CA ASN A 196 1.64 -13.07 14.43
C ASN A 196 2.01 -11.85 15.31
N LEU A 197 2.87 -10.96 14.83
CA LEU A 197 3.31 -9.78 15.58
C LEU A 197 2.54 -8.50 15.21
N HIS A 198 1.53 -8.60 14.37
CA HIS A 198 0.57 -7.54 14.04
C HIS A 198 -0.73 -8.16 13.56
N GLU A 199 -1.79 -7.37 13.49
CA GLU A 199 -3.05 -7.83 12.90
C GLU A 199 -2.85 -8.14 11.40
N PRO A 200 -3.55 -9.14 10.84
CA PRO A 200 -3.47 -9.45 9.43
C PRO A 200 -3.75 -8.23 8.55
N ILE A 201 -2.92 -8.01 7.55
CA ILE A 201 -3.08 -6.89 6.60
C ILE A 201 -3.90 -7.41 5.40
N ARG A 202 -5.20 -7.56 5.62
CA ARG A 202 -6.15 -8.00 4.59
C ARG A 202 -6.52 -6.80 3.73
N GLN A 203 -6.16 -6.84 2.48
CA GLN A 203 -6.36 -5.74 1.54
C GLN A 203 -7.58 -5.99 0.67
N ARG A 204 -8.53 -5.06 0.73
CA ARG A 204 -9.83 -5.15 0.05
C ARG A 204 -9.94 -4.08 -1.03
N MET A 205 -10.61 -4.42 -2.13
CA MET A 205 -10.94 -3.49 -3.19
C MET A 205 -12.45 -3.40 -3.37
N VAL A 206 -12.94 -2.21 -3.75
CA VAL A 206 -14.37 -1.95 -3.98
C VAL A 206 -14.56 -1.10 -5.22
N LEU A 207 -15.61 -1.42 -5.99
CA LEU A 207 -16.11 -0.53 -7.04
C LEU A 207 -16.92 0.62 -6.42
N ILE A 208 -16.62 1.83 -6.81
CA ILE A 208 -17.41 3.02 -6.44
C ILE A 208 -18.68 3.02 -7.28
N LYS A 209 -19.78 3.52 -6.73
CA LYS A 209 -21.10 3.50 -7.39
C LYS A 209 -21.06 4.05 -8.81
N ASN A 210 -21.89 3.44 -9.68
CA ASN A 210 -22.03 3.76 -11.10
C ASN A 210 -20.70 3.65 -11.86
N PRO A 211 -19.95 2.52 -11.70
CA PRO A 211 -18.68 2.37 -12.38
C PRO A 211 -18.89 2.19 -13.89
N PRO A 212 -18.02 2.75 -14.74
CA PRO A 212 -18.00 2.41 -16.16
C PRO A 212 -17.71 0.91 -16.35
N GLN A 213 -18.24 0.32 -17.41
CA GLN A 213 -18.02 -1.12 -17.69
C GLN A 213 -16.54 -1.45 -17.81
N SER A 214 -15.73 -0.55 -18.39
CA SER A 214 -14.28 -0.75 -18.49
C SER A 214 -13.60 -0.95 -17.13
N VAL A 215 -14.07 -0.27 -16.09
CA VAL A 215 -13.54 -0.41 -14.72
C VAL A 215 -14.05 -1.70 -14.07
N VAL A 216 -15.29 -2.08 -14.31
CA VAL A 216 -15.84 -3.38 -13.86
C VAL A 216 -15.01 -4.52 -14.45
N ASP A 217 -14.67 -4.44 -15.73
CA ASP A 217 -13.83 -5.43 -16.41
C ASP A 217 -12.44 -5.51 -15.79
N PHE A 218 -11.83 -4.37 -15.47
CA PHE A 218 -10.55 -4.34 -14.78
C PHE A 218 -10.62 -4.91 -13.35
N TYR A 219 -11.67 -4.58 -12.61
CA TYR A 219 -11.94 -5.15 -11.29
C TYR A 219 -12.02 -6.68 -11.35
N ASN A 220 -12.69 -7.22 -12.37
CA ASN A 220 -12.75 -8.67 -12.60
C ASN A 220 -11.40 -9.24 -12.98
N TYR A 221 -10.62 -8.53 -13.81
CA TYR A 221 -9.27 -8.94 -14.19
C TYR A 221 -8.32 -9.02 -12.99
N LEU A 222 -8.46 -8.13 -12.01
CA LEU A 222 -7.67 -8.18 -10.77
C LEU A 222 -7.89 -9.48 -9.98
N GLN A 223 -8.98 -10.19 -10.23
CA GLN A 223 -9.31 -11.48 -9.61
C GLN A 223 -8.89 -12.68 -10.49
N SER A 224 -8.30 -12.43 -11.64
CA SER A 224 -7.87 -13.47 -12.58
C SER A 224 -6.63 -14.22 -12.08
N PRO A 225 -6.39 -15.45 -12.57
CA PRO A 225 -5.16 -16.18 -12.26
C PRO A 225 -3.89 -15.40 -12.64
N GLN A 226 -3.92 -14.63 -13.73
CA GLN A 226 -2.79 -13.83 -14.20
C GLN A 226 -2.46 -12.71 -13.21
N ALA A 227 -3.46 -11.96 -12.78
CA ALA A 227 -3.28 -10.89 -11.79
C ALA A 227 -2.86 -11.46 -10.43
N LYS A 228 -3.47 -12.56 -9.99
CA LYS A 228 -3.10 -13.24 -8.74
C LYS A 228 -1.64 -13.68 -8.73
N ALA A 229 -1.15 -14.21 -9.85
CA ALA A 229 0.25 -14.62 -9.99
C ALA A 229 1.21 -13.42 -9.82
N ILE A 230 0.88 -12.28 -10.40
CA ILE A 230 1.67 -11.04 -10.25
C ILE A 230 1.66 -10.58 -8.80
N ILE A 231 0.48 -10.55 -8.16
CA ILE A 231 0.34 -10.16 -6.75
C ILE A 231 1.22 -11.05 -5.86
N LYS A 232 1.19 -12.36 -6.05
CA LYS A 232 2.04 -13.30 -5.32
C LYS A 232 3.52 -13.05 -5.56
N ALA A 233 3.92 -12.79 -6.80
CA ALA A 233 5.32 -12.53 -7.16
C ALA A 233 5.86 -11.26 -6.48
N HIS A 234 4.99 -10.31 -6.15
CA HIS A 234 5.34 -9.10 -5.42
C HIS A 234 5.27 -9.25 -3.89
N GLY A 235 5.18 -10.48 -3.37
CA GLY A 235 5.34 -10.76 -1.95
C GLY A 235 4.05 -10.80 -1.13
N TYR A 236 2.87 -10.80 -1.79
CA TYR A 236 1.58 -10.95 -1.11
C TYR A 236 1.15 -12.42 -1.02
N ALA A 237 0.38 -12.75 0.02
CA ALA A 237 -0.49 -13.91 -0.05
C ALA A 237 -1.79 -13.53 -0.77
N VAL A 238 -2.39 -14.48 -1.47
CA VAL A 238 -3.67 -14.28 -2.17
C VAL A 238 -4.69 -15.26 -1.60
N PRO A 239 -5.87 -14.75 -1.18
CA PRO A 239 -6.95 -15.59 -0.65
C PRO A 239 -7.49 -16.56 -1.69
#